data_f289203e67a52d5d95066674eea02aad
#
_entry.id   f289203e67a52d5d95066674eea02aad
#
_cell.length_a   1.000
_cell.length_b   1.000
_cell.length_c   1.000
_cell.angle_alpha   90.00
_cell.angle_beta   90.00
_cell.angle_gamma   90.00
#
_symmetry.space_group_name_H-M   'P 1'
#
loop_
_entity.id
_entity.type
_entity.pdbx_description
1 polymer ?
#
loop_
_entity_poly.entity_id
_entity_poly.type
_entity_poly.pdbx_seq_one_letter_code
_entity_poly.pdbx_strand_id
1 'polypeptide(L)'
;DDMGFSDLGCYGREIKTRHLDKLAKGGIRYTQAYNTSKCWTTRISLLTGLYHIQSGRDFQHTALVSEVLGPAGYQCWWSGKHHANFNPHERGFHHFSGFLGGAINFWNPGNARPGEPKPGWGSNYAWAFDDKIIQPYTPDKDFYATDRFTDWALAWLDDASAKNDPFFLYLAYNAPHWPLHAHSKDIAKYE
;
A
#
# COMPACT_ATOMS: atom_id res chain seq x y z
N ASP A 1 -7.03 -1.76 -0.94
CA ASP A 1 -7.31 -1.91 -2.36
C ASP A 1 -8.53 -2.83 -2.55
N ASP A 2 -9.42 -2.48 -3.48
CA ASP A 2 -10.67 -3.24 -3.79
C ASP A 2 -11.69 -3.38 -2.64
N MET A 3 -11.59 -2.58 -1.60
CA MET A 3 -12.59 -2.56 -0.53
C MET A 3 -13.79 -1.73 -0.95
N GLY A 4 -15.00 -2.32 -0.86
CA GLY A 4 -16.25 -1.67 -1.18
C GLY A 4 -16.76 -0.74 -0.07
N PHE A 5 -17.65 0.17 -0.43
CA PHE A 5 -18.27 1.11 0.52
C PHE A 5 -18.86 0.40 1.74
N SER A 6 -19.58 -0.69 1.50
CA SER A 6 -20.28 -1.42 2.56
C SER A 6 -19.39 -2.44 3.31
N ASP A 7 -18.12 -2.61 2.96
CA ASP A 7 -17.26 -3.58 3.64
C ASP A 7 -16.79 -3.09 5.02
N LEU A 8 -16.89 -1.80 5.26
CA LEU A 8 -16.59 -1.21 6.56
C LEU A 8 -17.76 -1.37 7.54
N GLY A 9 -17.47 -1.77 8.78
CA GLY A 9 -18.47 -1.93 9.84
C GLY A 9 -19.25 -0.66 10.12
N CYS A 10 -18.62 0.52 10.03
CA CYS A 10 -19.28 1.81 10.22
C CYS A 10 -20.35 2.15 9.14
N TYR A 11 -20.40 1.39 8.06
CA TYR A 11 -21.43 1.47 7.03
C TYR A 11 -22.40 0.27 7.05
N GLY A 12 -22.37 -0.56 8.09
CA GLY A 12 -23.41 -1.53 8.40
C GLY A 12 -23.17 -2.96 7.91
N ARG A 13 -21.92 -3.37 7.61
CA ARG A 13 -21.60 -4.76 7.25
C ARG A 13 -21.18 -5.62 8.43
N GLU A 14 -21.17 -6.94 8.20
CA GLU A 14 -20.79 -7.96 9.17
C GLU A 14 -19.29 -7.95 9.51
N ILE A 15 -18.44 -7.40 8.64
CA ILE A 15 -16.99 -7.37 8.83
C ILE A 15 -16.65 -6.42 9.98
N LYS A 16 -15.92 -6.92 10.96
CA LYS A 16 -15.48 -6.16 12.14
C LYS A 16 -14.23 -5.35 11.81
N THR A 17 -14.40 -4.10 11.38
CA THR A 17 -13.31 -3.17 11.04
C THR A 17 -13.01 -2.20 12.19
N ARG A 18 -12.77 -2.74 13.38
CA ARG A 18 -12.68 -2.00 14.66
C ARG A 18 -11.88 -0.70 14.60
N HIS A 19 -10.70 -0.72 13.99
CA HIS A 19 -9.81 0.46 13.95
C HIS A 19 -10.31 1.51 12.97
N LEU A 20 -10.84 1.08 11.81
CA LEU A 20 -11.46 1.99 10.83
C LEU A 20 -12.78 2.56 11.37
N ASP A 21 -13.56 1.76 12.10
CA ASP A 21 -14.78 2.19 12.76
C ASP A 21 -14.48 3.23 13.85
N LYS A 22 -13.38 3.06 14.59
CA LYS A 22 -12.92 4.06 15.58
C LYS A 22 -12.52 5.38 14.91
N LEU A 23 -11.80 5.30 13.79
CA LEU A 23 -11.45 6.47 12.99
C LEU A 23 -12.71 7.19 12.48
N ALA A 24 -13.65 6.43 11.92
CA ALA A 24 -14.93 6.95 11.43
C ALA A 24 -15.77 7.63 12.53
N LYS A 25 -15.75 7.08 13.75
CA LYS A 25 -16.45 7.67 14.91
C LYS A 25 -15.85 9.00 15.35
N GLY A 26 -14.54 9.16 15.21
CA GLY A 26 -13.83 10.39 15.60
C GLY A 26 -13.64 11.41 14.47
N GLY A 27 -14.12 11.12 13.25
CA GLY A 27 -13.89 11.93 12.07
C GLY A 27 -15.13 12.15 11.23
N ILE A 28 -14.92 12.48 9.96
CA ILE A 28 -15.99 12.69 8.98
C ILE A 28 -16.16 11.41 8.13
N ARG A 29 -17.41 10.97 7.97
CA ARG A 29 -17.80 9.91 7.06
C ARG A 29 -18.55 10.50 5.87
N TYR A 30 -17.99 10.31 4.69
CA TYR A 30 -18.67 10.71 3.47
C TYR A 30 -19.67 9.64 3.04
N THR A 31 -20.86 10.04 2.67
CA THR A 31 -21.89 9.16 2.10
C THR A 31 -21.83 9.12 0.57
N GLN A 32 -21.14 10.08 -0.02
CA GLN A 32 -20.94 10.20 -1.47
C GLN A 32 -19.47 10.57 -1.73
N ALA A 33 -18.61 9.55 -1.73
CA ALA A 33 -17.20 9.67 -2.10
C ALA A 33 -16.91 8.68 -3.23
N TYR A 34 -16.41 9.18 -4.35
CA TYR A 34 -16.18 8.39 -5.55
C TYR A 34 -14.70 8.38 -5.90
N ASN A 35 -14.15 7.20 -6.11
CA ASN A 35 -12.84 7.02 -6.71
C ASN A 35 -12.94 6.90 -8.24
N THR A 36 -11.84 6.59 -8.91
CA THR A 36 -11.81 6.39 -10.36
C THR A 36 -12.02 4.93 -10.77
N SER A 37 -12.63 4.12 -9.93
CA SER A 37 -13.07 2.73 -10.14
C SER A 37 -11.98 1.74 -10.55
N LYS A 38 -10.70 2.12 -10.45
CA LYS A 38 -9.55 1.26 -10.75
C LYS A 38 -8.36 1.63 -9.89
N CYS A 39 -7.57 0.63 -9.46
CA CYS A 39 -6.49 0.82 -8.50
C CYS A 39 -5.45 1.86 -8.96
N TRP A 40 -4.87 1.73 -10.15
CA TRP A 40 -3.82 2.65 -10.59
C TRP A 40 -4.36 4.07 -10.87
N THR A 41 -5.56 4.21 -11.42
CA THR A 41 -6.16 5.53 -11.67
C THR A 41 -6.51 6.26 -10.38
N THR A 42 -7.04 5.55 -9.39
CA THR A 42 -7.31 6.10 -8.06
C THR A 42 -6.02 6.53 -7.35
N ARG A 43 -4.95 5.73 -7.46
CA ARG A 43 -3.63 6.08 -6.89
C ARG A 43 -3.04 7.32 -7.52
N ILE A 44 -3.16 7.49 -8.83
CA ILE A 44 -2.78 8.72 -9.52
C ILE A 44 -3.53 9.92 -8.92
N SER A 45 -4.86 9.85 -8.87
CA SER A 45 -5.67 10.95 -8.36
C SER A 45 -5.36 11.29 -6.90
N LEU A 46 -5.12 10.27 -6.07
CA LEU A 46 -4.78 10.43 -4.67
C LEU A 46 -3.42 11.13 -4.46
N LEU A 47 -2.42 10.77 -5.26
CA LEU A 47 -1.04 11.26 -5.11
C LEU A 47 -0.77 12.58 -5.84
N THR A 48 -1.65 12.99 -6.76
CA THR A 48 -1.43 14.17 -7.61
C THR A 48 -2.54 15.20 -7.53
N GLY A 49 -3.74 14.82 -7.05
CA GLY A 49 -4.94 15.65 -7.12
C GLY A 49 -5.56 15.75 -8.52
N LEU A 50 -5.03 15.03 -9.52
CA LEU A 50 -5.49 15.07 -10.92
C LEU A 50 -6.07 13.73 -11.35
N TYR A 51 -6.96 13.74 -12.33
CA TYR A 51 -7.39 12.53 -13.00
C TYR A 51 -6.25 11.92 -13.84
N HIS A 52 -6.23 10.60 -13.96
CA HIS A 52 -5.20 9.86 -14.70
C HIS A 52 -5.06 10.28 -16.17
N ILE A 53 -6.14 10.74 -16.80
CA ILE A 53 -6.12 11.29 -18.17
C ILE A 53 -5.35 12.61 -18.27
N GLN A 54 -5.21 13.34 -17.18
CA GLN A 54 -4.48 14.62 -17.12
C GLN A 54 -3.00 14.38 -16.79
N SER A 55 -2.71 13.46 -15.87
CA SER A 55 -1.34 13.22 -15.40
C SER A 55 -0.56 12.18 -16.20
N GLY A 56 -1.27 11.34 -17.00
CA GLY A 56 -0.67 10.16 -17.64
C GLY A 56 -0.46 8.99 -16.68
N ARG A 57 -0.26 7.80 -17.25
CA ARG A 57 -0.16 6.55 -16.46
C ARG A 57 1.05 6.53 -15.51
N ASP A 58 2.14 7.15 -15.90
CA ASP A 58 3.39 7.16 -15.15
C ASP A 58 3.63 8.49 -14.44
N PHE A 59 2.57 9.27 -14.22
CA PHE A 59 2.60 10.56 -13.52
C PHE A 59 3.55 11.58 -14.18
N GLN A 60 3.78 11.46 -15.49
CA GLN A 60 4.81 12.18 -16.22
C GLN A 60 4.56 13.70 -16.31
N HIS A 61 3.31 14.12 -16.23
CA HIS A 61 2.90 15.51 -16.44
C HIS A 61 2.44 16.21 -15.17
N THR A 62 2.84 15.70 -14.00
CA THR A 62 2.37 16.23 -12.73
C THR A 62 3.39 16.01 -11.61
N ALA A 63 3.35 16.90 -10.62
CA ALA A 63 4.06 16.69 -9.37
C ALA A 63 3.28 15.73 -8.46
N LEU A 64 4.01 14.88 -7.74
CA LEU A 64 3.49 14.09 -6.65
C LEU A 64 3.43 14.91 -5.36
N VAL A 65 2.54 14.52 -4.47
CA VAL A 65 2.44 15.12 -3.12
C VAL A 65 3.79 15.12 -2.39
N SER A 66 4.63 14.11 -2.59
CA SER A 66 5.98 14.01 -2.04
C SER A 66 6.93 15.09 -2.58
N GLU A 67 6.84 15.42 -3.87
CA GLU A 67 7.65 16.46 -4.51
C GLU A 67 7.25 17.87 -4.07
N VAL A 68 6.03 18.02 -3.54
CA VAL A 68 5.53 19.29 -2.97
C VAL A 68 5.88 19.38 -1.49
N LEU A 69 5.69 18.31 -0.71
CA LEU A 69 5.88 18.31 0.72
C LEU A 69 7.36 18.21 1.13
N GLY A 70 8.20 17.47 0.37
CA GLY A 70 9.61 17.33 0.66
C GLY A 70 10.34 18.68 0.79
N PRO A 71 10.24 19.61 -0.20
CA PRO A 71 10.80 20.95 -0.08
C PRO A 71 10.23 21.81 1.06
N ALA A 72 9.05 21.47 1.56
CA ALA A 72 8.46 22.09 2.75
C ALA A 72 8.94 21.47 4.09
N GLY A 73 9.91 20.56 4.04
CA GLY A 73 10.54 19.94 5.22
C GLY A 73 9.89 18.65 5.71
N TYR A 74 8.93 18.08 4.96
CA TYR A 74 8.33 16.81 5.33
C TYR A 74 9.19 15.62 4.94
N GLN A 75 9.27 14.64 5.82
CA GLN A 75 9.72 13.31 5.48
C GLN A 75 8.58 12.56 4.77
N CYS A 76 8.78 12.15 3.53
CA CYS A 76 7.77 11.48 2.72
C CYS A 76 8.08 9.99 2.60
N TRP A 77 7.15 9.12 2.97
CA TRP A 77 7.34 7.67 2.97
C TRP A 77 6.18 6.96 2.32
N TRP A 78 6.50 5.84 1.67
CA TRP A 78 5.49 4.99 1.04
C TRP A 78 5.77 3.52 1.36
N SER A 79 4.83 2.86 2.02
CA SER A 79 4.88 1.42 2.28
C SER A 79 3.75 0.71 1.56
N GLY A 80 4.06 -0.29 0.72
CA GLY A 80 3.07 -1.16 0.10
C GLY A 80 3.01 -1.13 -1.42
N LYS A 81 1.79 -1.24 -1.96
CA LYS A 81 1.52 -1.33 -3.40
C LYS A 81 1.80 -0.01 -4.13
N HIS A 82 2.53 -0.10 -5.25
CA HIS A 82 2.80 1.04 -6.12
C HIS A 82 1.87 1.10 -7.33
N HIS A 83 1.98 0.18 -8.26
CA HIS A 83 1.19 0.04 -9.48
C HIS A 83 1.43 1.14 -10.54
N ALA A 84 2.66 1.60 -10.69
CA ALA A 84 3.13 2.46 -11.77
C ALA A 84 4.53 2.05 -12.25
N ASN A 85 5.10 2.75 -13.22
CA ASN A 85 6.35 2.35 -13.89
C ASN A 85 7.58 3.17 -13.46
N PHE A 86 7.58 3.74 -12.27
CA PHE A 86 8.72 4.46 -11.70
C PHE A 86 9.01 3.96 -10.29
N ASN A 87 10.19 4.24 -9.76
CA ASN A 87 10.48 4.02 -8.36
C ASN A 87 10.03 5.25 -7.54
N PRO A 88 9.17 5.12 -6.51
CA PRO A 88 8.76 6.23 -5.66
C PRO A 88 9.90 7.04 -5.06
N HIS A 89 11.04 6.41 -4.78
CA HIS A 89 12.24 7.08 -4.29
C HIS A 89 12.78 8.13 -5.28
N GLU A 90 12.61 7.93 -6.59
CA GLU A 90 13.00 8.90 -7.63
C GLU A 90 12.04 10.09 -7.71
N ARG A 91 10.89 10.02 -7.04
CA ARG A 91 9.81 11.00 -7.08
C ARG A 91 9.50 11.59 -5.70
N GLY A 92 10.56 11.88 -4.92
CA GLY A 92 10.46 12.63 -3.67
C GLY A 92 10.01 11.85 -2.44
N PHE A 93 9.84 10.53 -2.53
CA PHE A 93 9.69 9.70 -1.34
C PHE A 93 11.06 9.34 -0.77
N HIS A 94 11.34 9.76 0.47
CA HIS A 94 12.60 9.50 1.16
C HIS A 94 12.77 8.01 1.49
N HIS A 95 11.65 7.32 1.76
CA HIS A 95 11.62 5.88 1.93
C HIS A 95 10.48 5.26 1.13
N PHE A 96 10.79 4.16 0.46
CA PHE A 96 9.83 3.28 -0.17
C PHE A 96 10.14 1.82 0.16
N SER A 97 9.13 1.07 0.61
CA SER A 97 9.23 -0.37 0.71
C SER A 97 7.95 -1.02 0.23
N GLY A 98 8.03 -1.74 -0.90
CA GLY A 98 6.85 -2.35 -1.49
C GLY A 98 7.08 -2.92 -2.88
N PHE A 99 6.00 -3.43 -3.47
CA PHE A 99 6.05 -4.00 -4.80
C PHE A 99 5.59 -3.01 -5.88
N LEU A 100 6.27 -3.06 -7.02
CA LEU A 100 6.03 -2.11 -8.12
C LEU A 100 4.81 -2.48 -8.98
N GLY A 101 4.34 -3.74 -8.91
CA GLY A 101 3.21 -4.24 -9.67
C GLY A 101 1.84 -3.90 -9.11
N GLY A 102 0.79 -4.43 -9.78
CA GLY A 102 -0.61 -4.20 -9.40
C GLY A 102 -1.15 -5.17 -8.36
N ALA A 103 -0.55 -6.35 -8.22
CA ALA A 103 -0.97 -7.39 -7.28
C ALA A 103 0.17 -8.38 -7.02
N ILE A 104 0.15 -9.04 -5.87
CA ILE A 104 1.18 -10.03 -5.49
C ILE A 104 0.58 -11.22 -4.74
N ASN A 105 1.34 -12.31 -4.66
CA ASN A 105 1.13 -13.32 -3.64
C ASN A 105 1.53 -12.76 -2.27
N PHE A 106 0.63 -12.75 -1.31
CA PHE A 106 0.85 -12.11 0.00
C PHE A 106 1.88 -12.83 0.88
N TRP A 107 2.09 -14.15 0.63
CA TRP A 107 3.01 -14.98 1.41
C TRP A 107 4.38 -15.10 0.76
N ASN A 108 4.42 -15.14 -0.56
CA ASN A 108 5.66 -15.24 -1.31
C ASN A 108 5.52 -14.64 -2.71
N PRO A 109 5.88 -13.39 -2.91
CA PRO A 109 5.85 -12.75 -4.23
C PRO A 109 6.99 -13.19 -5.16
N GLY A 110 7.90 -14.06 -4.70
CA GLY A 110 9.11 -14.45 -5.42
C GLY A 110 9.12 -15.90 -5.93
N ASN A 111 10.26 -16.55 -5.82
CA ASN A 111 10.49 -17.92 -6.25
C ASN A 111 10.12 -18.95 -5.16
N ALA A 112 10.08 -20.22 -5.55
CA ALA A 112 9.97 -21.31 -4.59
C ALA A 112 11.14 -21.28 -3.59
N ARG A 113 10.84 -21.39 -2.29
CA ARG A 113 11.85 -21.59 -1.25
C ARG A 113 12.27 -23.06 -1.21
N PRO A 114 13.48 -23.36 -0.70
CA PRO A 114 13.91 -24.75 -0.56
C PRO A 114 12.89 -25.58 0.26
N GLY A 115 12.43 -26.68 -0.34
CA GLY A 115 11.45 -27.57 0.28
C GLY A 115 9.99 -27.09 0.23
N GLU A 116 9.70 -25.97 -0.42
CA GLU A 116 8.34 -25.47 -0.63
C GLU A 116 7.89 -25.59 -2.10
N PRO A 117 6.59 -25.74 -2.35
CA PRO A 117 6.07 -25.69 -3.71
C PRO A 117 6.27 -24.30 -4.31
N LYS A 118 6.26 -24.24 -5.64
CA LYS A 118 6.29 -22.95 -6.35
C LYS A 118 5.13 -22.07 -5.87
N PRO A 119 5.39 -20.79 -5.57
CA PRO A 119 4.31 -19.85 -5.23
C PRO A 119 3.26 -19.81 -6.35
N GLY A 120 2.02 -19.70 -5.95
CA GLY A 120 0.91 -19.56 -6.88
C GLY A 120 0.93 -18.20 -7.60
N TRP A 121 -0.23 -17.80 -8.08
CA TRP A 121 -0.39 -16.52 -8.77
C TRP A 121 0.16 -15.33 -7.97
N GLY A 122 0.69 -14.33 -8.68
CA GLY A 122 1.26 -13.14 -8.05
C GLY A 122 2.72 -13.29 -7.62
N SER A 123 3.40 -14.32 -8.10
CA SER A 123 4.85 -14.49 -7.93
C SER A 123 5.63 -13.79 -9.04
N ASN A 124 6.94 -13.60 -8.82
CA ASN A 124 7.89 -13.02 -9.78
C ASN A 124 7.70 -11.51 -10.06
N TYR A 125 7.22 -10.77 -9.10
CA TYR A 125 7.13 -9.31 -9.18
C TYR A 125 8.37 -8.61 -8.61
N ALA A 126 8.65 -7.42 -9.14
CA ALA A 126 9.68 -6.54 -8.61
C ALA A 126 9.23 -5.93 -7.27
N TRP A 127 10.17 -5.90 -6.33
CA TRP A 127 10.06 -5.21 -5.06
C TRP A 127 11.16 -4.17 -4.96
N ALA A 128 10.87 -3.02 -4.41
CA ALA A 128 11.90 -2.02 -4.14
C ALA A 128 11.97 -1.69 -2.65
N PHE A 129 13.21 -1.45 -2.20
CA PHE A 129 13.57 -0.87 -0.93
C PHE A 129 14.37 0.39 -1.26
N ASP A 130 13.75 1.55 -1.14
CA ASP A 130 14.27 2.82 -1.61
C ASP A 130 14.69 2.73 -3.10
N ASP A 131 15.95 2.92 -3.42
CA ASP A 131 16.52 2.83 -4.78
C ASP A 131 16.82 1.40 -5.24
N LYS A 132 16.82 0.43 -4.30
CA LYS A 132 17.19 -0.96 -4.59
C LYS A 132 16.01 -1.79 -5.05
N ILE A 133 16.03 -2.22 -6.31
CA ILE A 133 15.03 -3.13 -6.89
C ILE A 133 15.52 -4.58 -6.82
N ILE A 134 14.65 -5.47 -6.34
CA ILE A 134 14.87 -6.91 -6.27
C ILE A 134 13.76 -7.62 -7.05
N GLN A 135 14.15 -8.45 -8.02
CA GLN A 135 13.23 -9.25 -8.82
C GLN A 135 13.83 -10.61 -9.18
N PRO A 136 13.18 -11.71 -8.82
CA PRO A 136 12.02 -11.77 -7.94
C PRO A 136 12.40 -11.54 -6.48
N TYR A 137 11.52 -10.92 -5.70
CA TYR A 137 11.69 -10.80 -4.26
C TYR A 137 11.13 -12.05 -3.57
N THR A 138 12.02 -12.84 -2.98
CA THR A 138 11.68 -14.08 -2.24
C THR A 138 11.98 -13.87 -0.77
N PRO A 139 11.00 -13.47 0.04
CA PRO A 139 11.17 -13.23 1.46
C PRO A 139 11.23 -14.53 2.27
N ASP A 140 11.52 -14.42 3.57
CA ASP A 140 11.50 -15.52 4.53
C ASP A 140 10.11 -16.14 4.71
N LYS A 141 10.05 -17.32 5.37
CA LYS A 141 8.80 -18.09 5.55
C LYS A 141 7.72 -17.37 6.34
N ASP A 142 8.11 -16.52 7.28
CA ASP A 142 7.20 -15.77 8.15
C ASP A 142 6.68 -14.47 7.50
N PHE A 143 6.97 -14.29 6.22
CA PHE A 143 6.53 -13.11 5.50
C PHE A 143 5.01 -13.16 5.22
N TYR A 144 4.34 -12.08 5.58
CA TYR A 144 3.00 -11.75 5.11
C TYR A 144 2.96 -10.25 4.75
N ALA A 145 2.66 -9.94 3.50
CA ALA A 145 2.84 -8.60 2.94
C ALA A 145 2.13 -7.51 3.74
N THR A 146 0.89 -7.76 4.19
CA THR A 146 0.10 -6.78 4.96
C THR A 146 0.78 -6.41 6.28
N ASP A 147 1.32 -7.40 7.00
CA ASP A 147 2.03 -7.17 8.25
C ASP A 147 3.33 -6.42 7.98
N ARG A 148 4.09 -6.80 6.95
CA ARG A 148 5.36 -6.14 6.60
C ARG A 148 5.19 -4.68 6.19
N PHE A 149 4.13 -4.34 5.48
CA PHE A 149 3.84 -2.93 5.18
C PHE A 149 3.62 -2.11 6.45
N THR A 150 2.96 -2.70 7.44
CA THR A 150 2.77 -2.09 8.75
C THR A 150 4.09 -1.95 9.52
N ASP A 151 4.90 -3.01 9.56
CA ASP A 151 6.18 -3.03 10.28
C ASP A 151 7.13 -1.94 9.78
N TRP A 152 7.28 -1.77 8.46
CA TRP A 152 8.10 -0.70 7.89
C TRP A 152 7.55 0.68 8.21
N ALA A 153 6.24 0.86 8.07
CA ALA A 153 5.60 2.13 8.41
C ALA A 153 5.82 2.51 9.89
N LEU A 154 5.69 1.55 10.81
CA LEU A 154 5.93 1.77 12.23
C LEU A 154 7.40 2.12 12.51
N ALA A 155 8.36 1.43 11.89
CA ALA A 155 9.79 1.72 12.07
C ALA A 155 10.13 3.17 11.64
N TRP A 156 9.56 3.64 10.53
CA TRP A 156 9.77 5.04 10.09
C TRP A 156 9.08 6.05 11.00
N LEU A 157 7.90 5.73 11.52
CA LEU A 157 7.19 6.58 12.48
C LEU A 157 7.96 6.72 13.81
N ASP A 158 8.58 5.63 14.27
CA ASP A 158 9.41 5.67 15.47
C ASP A 158 10.64 6.58 15.27
N ASP A 159 11.29 6.51 14.11
CA ASP A 159 12.44 7.36 13.76
C ASP A 159 12.03 8.84 13.66
N ALA A 160 10.90 9.15 13.00
CA ALA A 160 10.39 10.52 12.91
C ALA A 160 9.99 11.10 14.27
N SER A 161 9.34 10.29 15.10
CA SER A 161 8.97 10.69 16.45
C SER A 161 10.19 11.07 17.29
N ALA A 162 11.29 10.33 17.14
CA ALA A 162 12.55 10.63 17.81
C ALA A 162 13.20 11.94 17.35
N LYS A 163 12.98 12.34 16.09
CA LYS A 163 13.54 13.55 15.47
C LYS A 163 12.60 14.76 15.52
N ASN A 164 11.32 14.55 15.85
CA ASN A 164 10.23 15.54 15.80
C ASN A 164 10.05 16.18 14.41
N ASP A 165 10.32 15.41 13.35
CA ASP A 165 10.16 15.84 11.95
C ASP A 165 8.69 15.72 11.49
N PRO A 166 8.17 16.67 10.72
CA PRO A 166 6.88 16.49 10.06
C PRO A 166 7.00 15.38 9.02
N PHE A 167 5.96 14.55 8.89
CA PHE A 167 5.99 13.44 7.95
C PHE A 167 4.71 13.33 7.12
N PHE A 168 4.83 12.71 5.96
CA PHE A 168 3.76 12.22 5.11
C PHE A 168 3.97 10.73 4.87
N LEU A 169 3.05 9.90 5.33
CA LEU A 169 3.10 8.46 5.14
C LEU A 169 1.94 8.00 4.23
N TYR A 170 2.29 7.41 3.09
CA TYR A 170 1.35 6.67 2.26
C TYR A 170 1.45 5.18 2.54
N LEU A 171 0.57 4.67 3.42
CA LEU A 171 0.46 3.25 3.75
C LEU A 171 -0.54 2.59 2.81
N ALA A 172 -0.03 2.01 1.76
CA ALA A 172 -0.76 1.56 0.58
C ALA A 172 -0.97 0.05 0.57
N TYR A 173 -1.82 -0.46 1.46
CA TYR A 173 -2.18 -1.88 1.48
C TYR A 173 -2.73 -2.36 0.14
N ASN A 174 -2.36 -3.59 -0.25
CA ASN A 174 -3.03 -4.29 -1.34
C ASN A 174 -4.19 -5.18 -0.85
N ALA A 175 -4.31 -5.49 0.42
CA ALA A 175 -5.48 -6.15 0.97
C ALA A 175 -6.72 -5.23 0.87
N PRO A 176 -7.92 -5.79 0.58
CA PRO A 176 -8.26 -7.17 0.29
C PRO A 176 -8.20 -7.58 -1.20
N HIS A 177 -7.38 -6.94 -2.03
CA HIS A 177 -7.22 -7.28 -3.45
C HIS A 177 -6.89 -8.78 -3.65
N TRP A 178 -7.41 -9.38 -4.71
CA TRP A 178 -7.09 -10.75 -5.08
C TRP A 178 -5.57 -10.94 -5.34
N PRO A 179 -4.96 -12.10 -4.96
CA PRO A 179 -5.55 -13.29 -4.34
C PRO A 179 -5.97 -13.05 -2.88
N LEU A 180 -7.08 -13.69 -2.46
CA LEU A 180 -7.68 -13.48 -1.14
C LEU A 180 -6.91 -14.26 -0.07
N HIS A 181 -5.70 -13.85 0.21
CA HIS A 181 -4.85 -14.45 1.22
C HIS A 181 -5.06 -13.80 2.59
N ALA A 182 -5.30 -14.60 3.61
CA ALA A 182 -5.40 -14.16 4.99
C ALA A 182 -4.83 -15.21 5.95
N HIS A 183 -4.47 -14.80 7.17
CA HIS A 183 -4.10 -15.75 8.21
C HIS A 183 -5.29 -16.64 8.60
N SER A 184 -5.07 -17.92 8.83
CA SER A 184 -6.11 -18.87 9.24
C SER A 184 -6.88 -18.40 10.47
N LYS A 185 -6.21 -17.75 11.43
CA LYS A 185 -6.83 -17.16 12.63
C LYS A 185 -7.86 -16.05 12.30
N ASP A 186 -7.69 -15.37 11.16
CA ASP A 186 -8.60 -14.30 10.73
C ASP A 186 -9.75 -14.86 9.92
N ILE A 187 -9.52 -15.89 9.11
CA ILE A 187 -10.56 -16.64 8.39
C ILE A 187 -11.53 -17.27 9.39
N ALA A 188 -11.02 -17.97 10.40
CA ALA A 188 -11.83 -18.65 11.42
C ALA A 188 -12.75 -17.73 12.25
N LYS A 189 -12.64 -16.42 12.13
CA LYS A 189 -13.58 -15.49 12.78
C LYS A 189 -14.93 -15.38 12.05
N TYR A 190 -15.00 -15.87 10.81
CA TYR A 190 -16.15 -15.76 9.92
C TYR A 190 -16.66 -17.11 9.42
N GLU A 191 -16.11 -18.20 9.91
CA GLU A 191 -16.59 -19.57 9.75
C GLU A 191 -17.53 -19.96 10.92
#